data_52a1ced6a0d6f5464e7dcd3a965835b1
#
_entry.id   52a1ced6a0d6f5464e7dcd3a965835b1
#
_cell.length_a   1.000
_cell.length_b   1.000
_cell.length_c   1.000
_cell.angle_alpha   90.00
_cell.angle_beta   90.00
_cell.angle_gamma   90.00
#
_symmetry.space_group_name_H-M   'P 1'
#
loop_
_entity.id
_entity.type
_entity.pdbx_description
1 polymer ?
#
loop_
_entity_poly.entity_id
_entity_poly.type
_entity_poly.pdbx_seq_one_letter_code
_entity_poly.pdbx_strand_id
1 'polypeptide(L)'
;MKQLKQQIIDLFNKATQWLLNKYGIYTLIAMAAVILWWIIAGDGDVTMASAMLITGAAGGKHVVDGPLTTTLTNEGSPELLRNEIDERIVKIRPMSTPIDQLSRFAGSRSCGSMVVDYYSVDTKPTEATLKQDYDEESSTAESGRFHIAKILTDDDAIFEPSETILVPEVNGYKEDGVNFKGSLVLYVLSKASAGGINVIAVNGKSLSGEPNFVPSLPKGCRLIRMGRAASELDVQTAQFEALPTKRQNNCQIFKAQVEQSTFQKIANKEVGWNFSDQEEVAIIDMRLGMEKSFLFGSQARIYDANKREEVLLTGGIWDQAGKQFNYSPESFNADSIIELCREAFTSNAGSNRKLLIGGTALIERLNKLDYNKVISASDTVTKWGIDFTELHSKFGTLYVLHSEVFDQCGHADDGFVLDPEYITKYCHVPFRAEKLDLRKSGVRNTDAIVVTEASCLVLRYPQAHMRVVAQKA
;
A
#
# COMPACT_ATOMS: atom_id res chain seq x y z
N MET A 1 -12.06 27.26 59.90
CA MET A 1 -12.37 26.61 58.59
C MET A 1 -11.27 25.68 58.08
N LYS A 2 -9.97 26.04 58.10
CA LYS A 2 -8.91 25.12 57.62
C LYS A 2 -8.75 23.84 58.45
N GLN A 3 -8.84 23.92 59.81
CA GLN A 3 -8.74 22.75 60.68
C GLN A 3 -9.93 21.77 60.52
N LEU A 4 -11.12 22.29 60.31
CA LEU A 4 -12.31 21.48 60.09
C LEU A 4 -12.23 20.70 58.74
N LYS A 5 -11.69 21.35 57.69
CA LYS A 5 -11.45 20.69 56.40
C LYS A 5 -10.45 19.54 56.55
N GLN A 6 -9.37 19.71 57.33
CA GLN A 6 -8.36 18.67 57.51
C GLN A 6 -8.91 17.47 58.30
N GLN A 7 -9.70 17.72 59.33
CA GLN A 7 -10.36 16.65 60.06
C GLN A 7 -11.37 15.84 59.24
N ILE A 8 -12.09 16.51 58.34
CA ILE A 8 -13.01 15.87 57.38
C ILE A 8 -12.24 15.01 56.40
N ILE A 9 -11.11 15.48 55.86
CA ILE A 9 -10.26 14.73 54.96
C ILE A 9 -9.67 13.47 55.61
N ASP A 10 -9.20 13.58 56.86
CA ASP A 10 -8.64 12.45 57.61
C ASP A 10 -9.71 11.39 57.97
N LEU A 11 -10.92 11.84 58.32
CA LEU A 11 -12.06 10.95 58.57
C LEU A 11 -12.50 10.23 57.30
N PHE A 12 -12.46 10.95 56.18
CA PHE A 12 -12.78 10.42 54.85
C PHE A 12 -11.78 9.36 54.40
N ASN A 13 -10.49 9.61 54.56
CA ASN A 13 -9.44 8.65 54.24
C ASN A 13 -9.50 7.37 55.10
N LYS A 14 -9.87 7.48 56.38
CA LYS A 14 -10.10 6.31 57.24
C LYS A 14 -11.34 5.52 56.83
N ALA A 15 -12.43 6.20 56.50
CA ALA A 15 -13.65 5.54 56.07
C ALA A 15 -13.49 4.85 54.68
N THR A 16 -12.78 5.47 53.74
CA THR A 16 -12.50 4.89 52.46
C THR A 16 -11.63 3.65 52.55
N GLN A 17 -10.60 3.65 53.38
CA GLN A 17 -9.77 2.45 53.60
C GLN A 17 -10.53 1.31 54.26
N TRP A 18 -11.43 1.61 55.20
CA TRP A 18 -12.27 0.61 55.84
C TRP A 18 -13.28 -0.03 54.89
N LEU A 19 -13.88 0.79 53.98
CA LEU A 19 -14.83 0.34 52.93
C LEU A 19 -14.16 -0.46 51.83
N LEU A 20 -12.95 -0.09 51.41
CA LEU A 20 -12.14 -0.83 50.46
C LEU A 20 -11.87 -2.26 50.91
N ASN A 21 -11.58 -2.45 52.17
CA ASN A 21 -11.28 -3.76 52.76
C ASN A 21 -12.51 -4.65 52.93
N LYS A 22 -13.72 -4.08 52.96
CA LYS A 22 -14.92 -4.83 53.30
C LYS A 22 -15.91 -5.05 52.16
N TYR A 23 -15.97 -4.16 51.18
CA TYR A 23 -17.02 -4.17 50.12
C TYR A 23 -16.55 -3.99 48.69
N GLY A 24 -15.28 -3.84 48.47
CA GLY A 24 -14.70 -3.73 47.12
C GLY A 24 -14.87 -2.36 46.45
N ILE A 25 -14.32 -2.26 45.22
CA ILE A 25 -14.11 -1.00 44.48
C ILE A 25 -15.41 -0.26 44.09
N TYR A 26 -16.54 -0.97 43.96
CA TYR A 26 -17.84 -0.39 43.51
C TYR A 26 -18.49 0.54 44.55
N THR A 27 -18.28 0.31 45.82
CA THR A 27 -18.80 1.19 46.88
C THR A 27 -18.02 2.50 46.99
N LEU A 28 -16.75 2.48 46.61
CA LEU A 28 -15.92 3.69 46.52
C LEU A 28 -16.35 4.60 45.39
N ILE A 29 -16.70 4.03 44.24
CA ILE A 29 -17.18 4.80 43.07
C ILE A 29 -18.52 5.48 43.40
N ALA A 30 -19.44 4.77 44.07
CA ALA A 30 -20.69 5.34 44.53
C ALA A 30 -20.51 6.49 45.55
N MET A 31 -19.62 6.33 46.51
CA MET A 31 -19.33 7.40 47.49
C MET A 31 -18.58 8.58 46.87
N ALA A 32 -17.66 8.36 45.92
CA ALA A 32 -16.99 9.42 45.18
C ALA A 32 -17.98 10.25 44.36
N ALA A 33 -18.94 9.62 43.73
CA ALA A 33 -20.00 10.28 42.97
C ALA A 33 -20.90 11.18 43.88
N VAL A 34 -21.27 10.70 45.05
CA VAL A 34 -22.06 11.48 46.04
C VAL A 34 -21.27 12.68 46.58
N ILE A 35 -19.97 12.53 46.82
CA ILE A 35 -19.14 13.63 47.33
C ILE A 35 -18.83 14.66 46.23
N LEU A 36 -18.59 14.21 45.01
CA LEU A 36 -18.40 15.10 43.84
C LEU A 36 -19.68 15.92 43.60
N TRP A 37 -20.83 15.32 43.73
CA TRP A 37 -22.10 15.99 43.62
C TRP A 37 -22.30 17.02 44.76
N TRP A 38 -21.93 16.70 46.01
CA TRP A 38 -22.02 17.62 47.14
C TRP A 38 -21.07 18.81 47.03
N ILE A 39 -19.91 18.64 46.39
CA ILE A 39 -18.95 19.72 46.09
C ILE A 39 -19.41 20.64 44.96
N ILE A 40 -20.09 20.08 43.96
CA ILE A 40 -20.53 20.81 42.76
C ILE A 40 -21.87 21.54 43.00
N ALA A 41 -22.75 20.95 43.80
CA ALA A 41 -24.10 21.47 44.00
C ALA A 41 -24.23 22.52 45.10
N GLY A 42 -23.16 23.04 45.67
CA GLY A 42 -22.99 24.21 46.56
C GLY A 42 -24.15 24.95 47.20
N ASP A 43 -25.42 24.61 46.94
CA ASP A 43 -26.62 25.12 47.54
C ASP A 43 -27.65 24.00 47.74
N GLY A 44 -27.96 23.80 49.01
CA GLY A 44 -28.77 22.69 49.44
C GLY A 44 -30.21 22.70 48.98
N ASP A 45 -30.51 21.90 48.01
CA ASP A 45 -31.87 21.40 47.81
C ASP A 45 -31.87 19.86 47.96
N VAL A 46 -32.60 19.43 48.98
CA VAL A 46 -32.66 18.07 49.54
C VAL A 46 -33.44 17.08 48.62
N THR A 47 -33.80 17.49 47.44
CA THR A 47 -34.71 16.72 46.58
C THR A 47 -34.07 15.51 45.87
N MET A 48 -32.74 15.51 45.71
CA MET A 48 -32.05 14.36 45.07
C MET A 48 -31.61 13.26 46.02
N ALA A 49 -31.45 13.56 47.30
CA ALA A 49 -31.15 12.53 48.31
C ALA A 49 -32.34 11.58 48.53
N SER A 50 -33.56 12.04 48.32
CA SER A 50 -34.77 11.22 48.38
C SER A 50 -34.88 10.28 47.14
N ALA A 51 -34.46 10.71 45.96
CA ALA A 51 -34.47 9.86 44.75
C ALA A 51 -33.51 8.66 44.84
N MET A 52 -32.37 8.82 45.48
CA MET A 52 -31.40 7.72 45.66
C MET A 52 -31.81 6.66 46.70
N LEU A 53 -32.67 7.02 47.65
CA LEU A 53 -33.23 6.09 48.64
C LEU A 53 -34.36 5.21 48.10
N ILE A 54 -34.96 5.61 46.96
CA ILE A 54 -36.14 4.96 46.37
C ILE A 54 -35.74 3.73 45.53
N THR A 55 -34.53 3.67 45.00
CA THR A 55 -34.07 2.57 44.12
C THR A 55 -33.76 1.25 44.85
N GLY A 56 -33.90 1.19 46.17
CA GLY A 56 -33.63 -0.01 46.96
C GLY A 56 -34.84 -0.82 47.44
N ALA A 57 -36.07 -0.39 47.17
CA ALA A 57 -37.28 -1.09 47.64
C ALA A 57 -37.93 -1.91 46.54
N ALA A 58 -37.58 -3.17 46.44
CA ALA A 58 -38.31 -4.15 45.65
C ALA A 58 -39.74 -4.25 46.19
N GLY A 59 -40.76 -3.86 45.40
CA GLY A 59 -42.18 -4.20 45.62
C GLY A 59 -43.07 -3.16 46.30
N GLY A 60 -42.63 -1.93 46.49
CA GLY A 60 -43.49 -0.87 47.08
C GLY A 60 -44.35 -0.15 46.00
N LYS A 61 -45.64 0.02 46.29
CA LYS A 61 -46.49 0.93 45.50
C LYS A 61 -45.91 2.35 45.58
N HIS A 62 -45.43 2.87 44.47
CA HIS A 62 -45.04 4.28 44.35
C HIS A 62 -46.32 5.13 44.37
N VAL A 63 -46.50 5.89 45.44
CA VAL A 63 -47.54 6.93 45.51
C VAL A 63 -46.83 8.24 45.21
N VAL A 64 -47.17 8.85 44.09
CA VAL A 64 -46.66 10.16 43.69
C VAL A 64 -47.70 11.20 43.97
N ASP A 65 -47.35 12.22 44.75
CA ASP A 65 -48.24 13.39 44.98
C ASP A 65 -48.14 14.32 43.74
N GLY A 66 -49.15 14.30 42.90
CA GLY A 66 -49.26 15.15 41.74
C GLY A 66 -49.49 14.39 40.42
N PRO A 67 -49.61 15.10 39.32
CA PRO A 67 -49.79 14.46 38.01
C PRO A 67 -48.55 13.66 37.58
N LEU A 68 -48.77 12.47 37.09
CA LEU A 68 -47.73 11.59 36.59
C LEU A 68 -47.04 12.25 35.39
N THR A 69 -45.77 12.56 35.48
CA THR A 69 -44.95 13.12 34.40
C THR A 69 -44.06 12.06 33.80
N THR A 70 -43.61 12.25 32.55
CA THR A 70 -42.66 11.36 31.90
C THR A 70 -41.35 11.24 32.68
N THR A 71 -40.89 12.30 33.34
CA THR A 71 -39.72 12.31 34.20
C THR A 71 -39.89 11.39 35.41
N LEU A 72 -41.03 11.51 36.14
CA LEU A 72 -41.36 10.66 37.27
C LEU A 72 -41.58 9.20 36.90
N THR A 73 -42.13 8.95 35.71
CA THR A 73 -42.27 7.59 35.18
C THR A 73 -40.90 6.98 34.85
N ASN A 74 -40.00 7.78 34.27
CA ASN A 74 -38.65 7.34 33.94
C ASN A 74 -37.78 7.08 35.18
N GLU A 75 -37.99 7.87 36.27
CA GLU A 75 -37.30 7.68 37.53
C GLU A 75 -37.81 6.47 38.32
N GLY A 76 -39.13 6.26 38.31
CA GLY A 76 -39.78 5.18 39.08
C GLY A 76 -39.79 3.83 38.36
N SER A 77 -39.90 3.83 37.05
CA SER A 77 -39.98 2.63 36.20
C SER A 77 -39.52 2.94 34.78
N PRO A 78 -38.22 3.00 34.52
CA PRO A 78 -37.66 3.37 33.21
C PRO A 78 -38.09 2.41 32.08
N GLU A 79 -38.51 1.21 32.44
CA GLU A 79 -39.00 0.20 31.49
C GLU A 79 -40.43 0.49 30.95
N LEU A 80 -41.19 1.42 31.56
CA LEU A 80 -42.51 1.79 31.12
C LEU A 80 -42.48 2.81 29.97
N LEU A 81 -41.42 3.59 29.84
CA LEU A 81 -41.24 4.53 28.75
C LEU A 81 -40.29 3.91 27.73
N ARG A 82 -40.81 3.53 26.59
CA ARG A 82 -40.01 3.10 25.46
C ARG A 82 -39.47 4.32 24.73
N ASN A 83 -38.14 4.32 24.51
CA ASN A 83 -37.55 5.20 23.52
C ASN A 83 -38.01 4.78 22.13
N GLU A 84 -38.22 5.75 21.25
CA GLU A 84 -38.44 5.47 19.84
C GLU A 84 -37.17 4.84 19.26
N ILE A 85 -37.27 3.57 18.85
CA ILE A 85 -36.16 2.83 18.28
C ILE A 85 -36.34 2.87 16.76
N ASP A 86 -35.34 3.44 16.07
CA ASP A 86 -35.29 3.33 14.61
C ASP A 86 -35.03 1.86 14.24
N GLU A 87 -36.01 1.24 13.60
CA GLU A 87 -35.92 -0.16 13.15
C GLU A 87 -34.89 -0.34 12.01
N ARG A 88 -34.42 0.76 11.43
CA ARG A 88 -33.41 0.74 10.35
C ARG A 88 -32.00 0.73 10.91
N ILE A 89 -31.30 -0.38 10.71
CA ILE A 89 -29.88 -0.45 10.98
C ILE A 89 -29.12 0.15 9.80
N VAL A 90 -28.44 1.26 10.04
CA VAL A 90 -27.52 1.84 9.06
C VAL A 90 -26.25 1.00 9.04
N LYS A 91 -26.03 0.27 7.94
CA LYS A 91 -24.80 -0.48 7.74
C LYS A 91 -23.72 0.48 7.27
N ILE A 92 -22.68 0.63 8.07
CA ILE A 92 -21.47 1.35 7.65
C ILE A 92 -20.74 0.44 6.67
N ARG A 93 -20.73 0.83 5.40
CA ARG A 93 -19.90 0.17 4.40
C ARG A 93 -18.54 0.84 4.42
N PRO A 94 -17.44 0.09 4.69
CA PRO A 94 -16.13 0.66 4.49
C PRO A 94 -16.01 1.08 3.03
N MET A 95 -15.54 2.30 2.80
CA MET A 95 -15.35 2.81 1.46
C MET A 95 -14.38 1.92 0.71
N SER A 96 -14.86 1.40 -0.37
CA SER A 96 -14.21 0.70 -1.47
C SER A 96 -12.93 -0.09 -1.15
N THR A 97 -12.97 -1.33 -1.53
CA THR A 97 -11.77 -2.16 -1.73
C THR A 97 -11.37 -2.05 -3.22
N PRO A 98 -10.67 -0.99 -3.64
CA PRO A 98 -10.49 -0.68 -5.06
C PRO A 98 -9.70 -1.74 -5.81
N ILE A 99 -8.68 -2.32 -5.20
CA ILE A 99 -7.86 -3.37 -5.83
C ILE A 99 -8.66 -4.67 -5.97
N ASP A 100 -9.42 -5.07 -4.94
CA ASP A 100 -10.30 -6.24 -5.04
C ASP A 100 -11.38 -6.03 -6.11
N GLN A 101 -11.98 -4.84 -6.19
CA GLN A 101 -12.95 -4.50 -7.22
C GLN A 101 -12.32 -4.53 -8.62
N LEU A 102 -11.21 -3.85 -8.82
CA LEU A 102 -10.48 -3.84 -10.10
C LEU A 102 -10.07 -5.26 -10.52
N SER A 103 -9.56 -6.05 -9.60
CA SER A 103 -9.15 -7.44 -9.89
C SER A 103 -10.31 -8.33 -10.30
N ARG A 104 -11.50 -8.09 -9.78
CA ARG A 104 -12.73 -8.80 -10.18
C ARG A 104 -13.21 -8.39 -11.56
N PHE A 105 -13.14 -7.10 -11.91
CA PHE A 105 -13.52 -6.60 -13.23
C PHE A 105 -12.51 -6.97 -14.32
N ALA A 106 -11.21 -6.95 -14.01
CA ALA A 106 -10.16 -7.38 -14.92
C ALA A 106 -10.16 -8.90 -15.19
N GLY A 107 -10.93 -9.65 -14.40
CA GLY A 107 -11.02 -11.11 -14.47
C GLY A 107 -9.89 -11.79 -13.70
N SER A 108 -10.29 -12.76 -12.86
CA SER A 108 -9.34 -13.60 -12.15
C SER A 108 -8.97 -14.83 -12.98
N ARG A 109 -7.74 -15.31 -12.82
CA ARG A 109 -7.29 -16.57 -13.41
C ARG A 109 -7.34 -17.68 -12.36
N SER A 110 -7.92 -18.84 -12.71
CA SER A 110 -7.84 -20.02 -11.86
C SER A 110 -6.42 -20.57 -11.86
N CYS A 111 -5.93 -21.03 -10.70
CA CYS A 111 -4.66 -21.72 -10.56
C CYS A 111 -4.82 -23.04 -9.81
N GLY A 112 -4.12 -24.07 -10.25
CA GLY A 112 -4.15 -25.40 -9.64
C GLY A 112 -3.24 -25.56 -8.43
N SER A 113 -2.42 -24.54 -8.10
CA SER A 113 -1.47 -24.57 -7.00
C SER A 113 -1.63 -23.34 -6.11
N MET A 114 -1.31 -23.49 -4.83
CA MET A 114 -1.23 -22.37 -3.87
C MET A 114 -0.02 -21.47 -4.10
N VAL A 115 0.95 -21.91 -4.88
CA VAL A 115 2.11 -21.12 -5.27
C VAL A 115 2.02 -20.86 -6.75
N VAL A 116 2.05 -19.58 -7.12
CA VAL A 116 1.98 -19.11 -8.51
C VAL A 116 3.35 -18.67 -8.97
N ASP A 117 3.90 -19.41 -9.93
CA ASP A 117 5.13 -19.03 -10.62
C ASP A 117 4.77 -18.21 -11.86
N TYR A 118 5.45 -17.11 -12.05
CA TYR A 118 5.29 -16.27 -13.23
C TYR A 118 6.65 -15.82 -13.77
N TYR A 119 6.68 -15.56 -15.06
CA TYR A 119 7.90 -15.22 -15.76
C TYR A 119 7.74 -13.84 -16.39
N SER A 120 8.76 -13.02 -16.25
CA SER A 120 8.86 -11.74 -16.95
C SER A 120 10.16 -11.70 -17.75
N VAL A 121 10.05 -11.19 -18.97
CA VAL A 121 11.22 -10.89 -19.81
C VAL A 121 11.31 -9.38 -19.90
N ASP A 122 12.43 -8.85 -19.46
CA ASP A 122 12.73 -7.42 -19.64
C ASP A 122 13.63 -7.24 -20.85
N THR A 123 13.68 -6.03 -21.40
CA THR A 123 14.69 -5.68 -22.38
C THR A 123 16.05 -5.65 -21.73
N LYS A 124 17.09 -6.04 -22.50
CA LYS A 124 18.47 -5.91 -22.02
C LYS A 124 18.72 -4.48 -21.55
N PRO A 125 19.36 -4.26 -20.40
CA PRO A 125 19.67 -2.91 -19.94
C PRO A 125 20.34 -2.09 -21.02
N THR A 126 19.96 -0.82 -21.12
CA THR A 126 20.46 0.07 -22.17
C THR A 126 21.65 0.89 -21.71
N GLU A 127 21.88 0.99 -20.41
CA GLU A 127 22.97 1.80 -19.86
C GLU A 127 23.72 1.05 -18.76
N ALA A 128 24.99 1.36 -18.64
CA ALA A 128 25.86 0.97 -17.55
C ALA A 128 26.71 2.16 -17.11
N THR A 129 27.32 2.08 -15.94
CA THR A 129 28.23 3.13 -15.45
C THR A 129 29.66 2.63 -15.47
N LEU A 130 30.58 3.57 -15.65
CA LEU A 130 32.01 3.29 -15.60
C LEU A 130 32.43 3.00 -14.15
N LYS A 131 33.04 1.84 -13.90
CA LYS A 131 33.39 1.36 -12.56
C LYS A 131 34.61 2.05 -11.95
N GLN A 132 35.55 2.46 -12.79
CA GLN A 132 36.78 3.15 -12.40
C GLN A 132 37.16 4.20 -13.43
N ASP A 133 37.97 5.18 -13.02
CA ASP A 133 38.51 6.18 -13.94
C ASP A 133 39.30 5.50 -15.06
N TYR A 134 39.15 6.00 -16.27
CA TYR A 134 39.97 5.66 -17.42
C TYR A 134 40.81 6.87 -17.82
N ASP A 135 42.11 6.70 -17.79
CA ASP A 135 43.06 7.70 -18.29
C ASP A 135 43.52 7.39 -19.70
N GLU A 136 43.61 8.41 -20.54
CA GLU A 136 43.99 8.29 -21.94
C GLU A 136 45.33 7.57 -22.15
N GLU A 137 46.27 7.78 -21.24
CA GLU A 137 47.59 7.14 -21.25
C GLU A 137 47.56 5.61 -21.12
N SER A 138 46.42 5.05 -20.69
CA SER A 138 46.18 3.62 -20.56
C SER A 138 45.94 2.90 -21.89
N SER A 139 45.89 3.62 -23.02
CA SER A 139 45.72 3.05 -24.34
C SER A 139 47.01 2.32 -24.78
N THR A 140 46.95 1.00 -24.91
CA THR A 140 48.12 0.14 -25.12
C THR A 140 48.22 -0.50 -26.51
N ALA A 141 47.17 -0.41 -27.33
CA ALA A 141 47.10 -1.08 -28.61
C ALA A 141 46.43 -0.19 -29.67
N GLU A 142 46.82 -0.40 -30.92
CA GLU A 142 46.25 0.30 -32.08
C GLU A 142 45.48 -0.67 -32.97
N SER A 143 44.36 -0.19 -33.52
CA SER A 143 43.61 -0.86 -34.57
C SER A 143 43.45 0.10 -35.75
N GLY A 144 44.44 0.02 -36.67
CA GLY A 144 44.56 0.98 -37.74
C GLY A 144 44.88 2.38 -37.26
N ARG A 145 43.95 3.33 -37.49
CA ARG A 145 44.03 4.73 -37.02
C ARG A 145 43.43 4.98 -35.65
N PHE A 146 42.90 3.96 -34.98
CA PHE A 146 42.19 4.10 -33.72
C PHE A 146 42.99 3.50 -32.57
N HIS A 147 42.97 4.16 -31.44
CA HIS A 147 43.55 3.68 -30.21
C HIS A 147 42.56 2.86 -29.39
N ILE A 148 42.94 1.66 -28.97
CA ILE A 148 42.12 0.75 -28.21
C ILE A 148 42.24 1.09 -26.73
N ALA A 149 41.09 1.37 -26.11
CA ALA A 149 40.94 1.57 -24.68
C ALA A 149 40.28 0.36 -24.05
N LYS A 150 40.76 -0.09 -22.92
CA LYS A 150 40.10 -1.06 -22.07
C LYS A 150 39.36 -0.31 -20.96
N ILE A 151 38.03 -0.40 -20.93
CA ILE A 151 37.20 0.21 -19.90
C ILE A 151 36.47 -0.88 -19.10
N LEU A 152 36.31 -0.63 -17.80
CA LEU A 152 35.59 -1.50 -16.87
C LEU A 152 34.27 -0.85 -16.51
N THR A 153 33.16 -1.60 -16.69
CA THR A 153 31.82 -1.13 -16.38
C THR A 153 31.22 -1.89 -15.21
N ASP A 154 30.11 -1.43 -14.68
CA ASP A 154 29.37 -2.14 -13.64
C ASP A 154 28.82 -3.47 -14.16
N ASP A 155 28.38 -3.48 -15.43
CA ASP A 155 27.85 -4.65 -16.10
C ASP A 155 28.41 -4.76 -17.55
N ASP A 156 29.57 -5.40 -17.67
CA ASP A 156 30.21 -5.63 -18.95
C ASP A 156 29.40 -6.57 -19.88
N ALA A 157 28.47 -7.34 -19.30
CA ALA A 157 27.62 -8.28 -20.06
C ALA A 157 26.62 -7.59 -21.00
N ILE A 158 26.31 -6.33 -20.72
CA ILE A 158 25.37 -5.55 -21.53
C ILE A 158 25.94 -5.30 -22.93
N PHE A 159 27.23 -5.08 -23.04
CA PHE A 159 27.89 -4.68 -24.28
C PHE A 159 28.41 -5.88 -25.06
N GLU A 160 28.11 -5.94 -26.33
CA GLU A 160 28.59 -6.98 -27.25
C GLU A 160 29.52 -6.38 -28.31
N PRO A 161 30.40 -7.19 -28.89
CA PRO A 161 31.22 -6.77 -30.03
C PRO A 161 30.35 -6.20 -31.15
N SER A 162 30.87 -5.20 -31.85
CA SER A 162 30.19 -4.45 -32.90
C SER A 162 29.04 -3.56 -32.42
N GLU A 163 28.85 -3.35 -31.11
CA GLU A 163 27.91 -2.36 -30.60
C GLU A 163 28.54 -0.97 -30.47
N THR A 164 27.72 0.05 -30.60
CA THR A 164 28.09 1.44 -30.36
C THR A 164 27.57 1.91 -29.01
N ILE A 165 28.38 2.72 -28.35
CA ILE A 165 28.10 3.27 -27.01
C ILE A 165 28.14 4.78 -27.11
N LEU A 166 27.09 5.43 -26.60
CA LEU A 166 27.05 6.88 -26.42
C LEU A 166 27.47 7.23 -25.01
N VAL A 167 28.36 8.20 -24.89
CA VAL A 167 28.81 8.77 -23.60
C VAL A 167 28.33 10.22 -23.53
N PRO A 168 27.15 10.50 -22.92
CA PRO A 168 26.55 11.83 -22.99
C PRO A 168 27.35 12.95 -22.29
N GLU A 169 28.13 12.55 -21.27
CA GLU A 169 28.86 13.48 -20.39
C GLU A 169 30.18 13.93 -20.97
N VAL A 170 30.63 13.33 -22.07
CA VAL A 170 31.91 13.61 -22.72
C VAL A 170 31.67 14.09 -24.15
N ASN A 171 32.37 15.16 -24.52
CA ASN A 171 32.25 15.75 -25.84
C ASN A 171 32.93 14.90 -26.91
N GLY A 172 32.28 14.78 -28.06
CA GLY A 172 32.85 14.24 -29.28
C GLY A 172 33.24 15.35 -30.26
N TYR A 173 34.14 15.02 -31.19
CA TYR A 173 34.71 15.97 -32.13
C TYR A 173 34.59 15.45 -33.58
N LYS A 174 34.75 16.34 -34.54
CA LYS A 174 34.93 15.97 -35.95
C LYS A 174 36.32 15.40 -36.19
N GLU A 175 36.56 14.85 -37.38
CA GLU A 175 37.88 14.30 -37.74
C GLU A 175 39.05 15.29 -37.64
N ASP A 176 38.77 16.58 -37.64
CA ASP A 176 39.74 17.64 -37.43
C ASP A 176 40.23 17.80 -35.99
N GLY A 177 39.61 17.08 -35.03
CA GLY A 177 39.88 17.20 -33.60
C GLY A 177 39.57 18.55 -32.94
N VAL A 178 39.07 19.51 -33.71
CA VAL A 178 38.82 20.89 -33.24
C VAL A 178 37.35 21.18 -33.08
N ASN A 179 36.56 20.86 -34.08
CA ASN A 179 35.16 21.21 -34.10
C ASN A 179 34.32 20.17 -33.33
N PHE A 180 33.49 20.66 -32.41
CA PHE A 180 32.56 19.86 -31.63
C PHE A 180 31.55 19.11 -32.52
N LYS A 181 31.30 17.81 -32.23
CA LYS A 181 30.38 16.94 -32.94
C LYS A 181 29.55 16.10 -31.97
N GLY A 182 28.81 16.74 -31.08
CA GLY A 182 27.93 16.04 -30.14
C GLY A 182 28.66 15.31 -29.03
N SER A 183 28.03 14.29 -28.48
CA SER A 183 28.63 13.46 -27.41
C SER A 183 29.60 12.43 -27.98
N LEU A 184 30.50 11.95 -27.14
CA LEU A 184 31.46 10.90 -27.48
C LEU A 184 30.71 9.60 -27.85
N VAL A 185 31.15 8.99 -28.94
CA VAL A 185 30.67 7.68 -29.39
C VAL A 185 31.85 6.71 -29.41
N LEU A 186 31.65 5.60 -28.70
CA LEU A 186 32.60 4.49 -28.66
C LEU A 186 32.06 3.32 -29.49
N TYR A 187 32.96 2.49 -30.00
CA TYR A 187 32.62 1.25 -30.67
C TYR A 187 33.32 0.08 -29.97
N VAL A 188 32.56 -0.95 -29.66
CA VAL A 188 33.05 -2.14 -28.94
C VAL A 188 33.72 -3.09 -29.92
N LEU A 189 35.03 -3.32 -29.76
CA LEU A 189 35.80 -4.28 -30.54
C LEU A 189 35.66 -5.70 -30.00
N SER A 190 35.82 -5.86 -28.71
CA SER A 190 35.82 -7.18 -28.06
C SER A 190 35.54 -7.07 -26.55
N LYS A 191 35.15 -8.18 -25.96
CA LYS A 191 35.15 -8.32 -24.49
C LYS A 191 36.57 -8.74 -24.03
N ALA A 192 37.06 -8.11 -22.99
CA ALA A 192 38.37 -8.46 -22.45
C ALA A 192 38.28 -9.71 -21.55
N SER A 193 39.21 -10.65 -21.69
CA SER A 193 39.20 -11.93 -20.95
C SER A 193 39.29 -11.80 -19.42
N ALA A 194 39.78 -10.67 -18.93
CA ALA A 194 39.89 -10.37 -17.48
C ALA A 194 38.80 -9.37 -16.98
N GLY A 195 37.66 -9.31 -17.67
CA GLY A 195 36.60 -8.31 -17.40
C GLY A 195 36.89 -6.99 -18.11
N GLY A 196 35.81 -6.24 -18.39
CA GLY A 196 35.84 -5.02 -19.17
C GLY A 196 35.59 -5.23 -20.66
N ILE A 197 35.52 -4.15 -21.38
CA ILE A 197 35.32 -4.10 -22.82
C ILE A 197 36.48 -3.31 -23.48
N ASN A 198 36.90 -3.77 -24.65
CA ASN A 198 37.85 -3.06 -25.48
C ASN A 198 37.11 -2.20 -26.48
N VAL A 199 37.29 -0.90 -26.40
CA VAL A 199 36.56 0.08 -27.20
C VAL A 199 37.54 0.98 -27.99
N ILE A 200 37.03 1.54 -29.08
CA ILE A 200 37.68 2.63 -29.82
C ILE A 200 36.72 3.84 -29.84
N ALA A 201 37.27 5.03 -29.90
CA ALA A 201 36.47 6.24 -30.04
C ALA A 201 36.24 6.53 -31.52
N VAL A 202 34.95 6.69 -31.89
CA VAL A 202 34.59 7.04 -33.27
C VAL A 202 34.83 8.53 -33.53
N ASN A 203 34.59 9.36 -32.52
CA ASN A 203 34.68 10.82 -32.57
C ASN A 203 35.44 11.40 -31.35
N GLY A 204 36.34 10.66 -30.78
CA GLY A 204 37.17 11.10 -29.65
C GLY A 204 38.43 11.82 -30.08
N LYS A 205 39.06 12.52 -29.14
CA LYS A 205 40.39 13.12 -29.31
C LYS A 205 41.18 13.01 -28.02
N SER A 206 42.54 13.02 -28.17
CA SER A 206 43.45 13.06 -27.06
C SER A 206 43.51 14.44 -26.39
N LEU A 207 44.15 14.53 -25.21
CA LEU A 207 44.47 15.79 -24.55
C LEU A 207 45.43 16.66 -25.39
N SER A 208 46.27 16.04 -26.19
CA SER A 208 47.17 16.72 -27.15
C SER A 208 46.45 17.18 -28.42
N GLY A 209 45.15 16.81 -28.61
CA GLY A 209 44.33 17.20 -29.75
C GLY A 209 44.37 16.18 -30.91
N GLU A 210 45.07 15.04 -30.77
CA GLU A 210 45.10 13.99 -31.78
C GLU A 210 43.73 13.28 -31.87
N PRO A 211 43.17 13.08 -33.11
CA PRO A 211 41.90 12.42 -33.31
C PRO A 211 41.94 10.91 -33.03
N ASN A 212 40.77 10.30 -32.86
CA ASN A 212 40.57 8.85 -32.71
C ASN A 212 41.11 8.23 -31.39
N PHE A 213 41.35 9.03 -30.39
CA PHE A 213 41.63 8.60 -29.03
C PHE A 213 40.37 8.53 -28.18
N VAL A 214 40.35 7.60 -27.24
CA VAL A 214 39.35 7.62 -26.16
C VAL A 214 39.85 8.60 -25.10
N PRO A 215 39.15 9.73 -24.88
CA PRO A 215 39.54 10.70 -23.86
C PRO A 215 39.42 10.10 -22.45
N SER A 216 40.01 10.76 -21.47
CA SER A 216 39.85 10.38 -20.07
C SER A 216 38.38 10.39 -19.69
N LEU A 217 37.93 9.32 -19.05
CA LEU A 217 36.53 9.11 -18.63
C LEU A 217 36.48 8.98 -17.11
N PRO A 218 35.70 9.82 -16.41
CA PRO A 218 35.57 9.75 -14.96
C PRO A 218 34.72 8.54 -14.54
N LYS A 219 35.03 8.00 -13.38
CA LYS A 219 34.20 6.98 -12.72
C LYS A 219 32.76 7.47 -12.56
N GLY A 220 31.80 6.56 -12.79
CA GLY A 220 30.38 6.89 -12.74
C GLY A 220 29.81 7.50 -14.03
N CYS A 221 30.67 7.74 -15.04
CA CYS A 221 30.22 8.19 -16.35
C CYS A 221 29.25 7.18 -16.96
N ARG A 222 28.15 7.66 -17.53
CA ARG A 222 27.11 6.81 -18.14
C ARG A 222 27.49 6.37 -19.55
N LEU A 223 27.35 5.09 -19.79
CA LEU A 223 27.60 4.43 -21.06
C LEU A 223 26.29 3.90 -21.59
N ILE A 224 25.76 4.51 -22.63
CA ILE A 224 24.45 4.16 -23.21
C ILE A 224 24.66 3.32 -24.47
N ARG A 225 24.16 2.08 -24.44
CA ARG A 225 24.20 1.19 -25.59
C ARG A 225 23.23 1.68 -26.65
N MET A 226 23.70 1.96 -27.87
CA MET A 226 22.86 2.43 -28.96
C MET A 226 22.39 1.29 -29.86
N GLY A 227 23.31 0.48 -30.37
CA GLY A 227 22.97 -0.61 -31.28
C GLY A 227 24.21 -1.15 -31.98
N ARG A 228 24.03 -2.15 -32.84
CA ARG A 228 25.11 -2.81 -33.58
C ARG A 228 25.38 -2.14 -34.89
N ALA A 229 26.65 -2.10 -35.23
CA ALA A 229 27.14 -1.69 -36.54
C ALA A 229 27.97 -2.85 -37.13
N ALA A 230 27.30 -3.72 -37.86
CA ALA A 230 27.94 -4.88 -38.54
C ALA A 230 28.64 -4.47 -39.83
N SER A 231 29.69 -5.23 -40.21
CA SER A 231 30.31 -5.06 -41.53
C SER A 231 29.48 -5.73 -42.61
N GLU A 232 29.71 -5.36 -43.87
CA GLU A 232 29.01 -5.91 -45.03
C GLU A 232 29.15 -7.44 -45.14
N LEU A 233 30.26 -7.98 -44.70
CA LEU A 233 30.57 -9.42 -44.79
C LEU A 233 30.21 -10.21 -43.53
N ASP A 234 29.66 -9.56 -42.51
CA ASP A 234 29.27 -10.23 -41.28
C ASP A 234 28.03 -11.09 -41.50
N VAL A 235 28.21 -12.39 -41.47
CA VAL A 235 27.11 -13.37 -41.58
C VAL A 235 26.52 -13.68 -40.23
N GLN A 236 27.34 -13.61 -39.16
CA GLN A 236 26.93 -13.90 -37.79
C GLN A 236 27.25 -12.71 -36.87
N THR A 237 26.28 -12.34 -36.08
CA THR A 237 26.44 -11.37 -34.99
C THR A 237 26.36 -12.09 -33.64
N ALA A 238 26.90 -11.48 -32.59
CA ALA A 238 26.76 -12.04 -31.24
C ALA A 238 25.29 -12.27 -30.89
N GLN A 239 25.00 -13.44 -30.32
CA GLN A 239 23.63 -13.86 -30.01
C GLN A 239 23.04 -12.93 -28.94
N PHE A 240 21.78 -12.52 -29.16
CA PHE A 240 21.01 -11.84 -28.12
C PHE A 240 20.29 -12.90 -27.26
N GLU A 241 20.63 -12.95 -25.98
CA GLU A 241 19.97 -13.83 -25.03
C GLU A 241 19.15 -12.99 -24.05
N ALA A 242 17.84 -13.21 -24.07
CA ALA A 242 16.93 -12.71 -23.06
C ALA A 242 16.24 -13.90 -22.40
N LEU A 243 16.65 -14.21 -21.18
CA LEU A 243 16.04 -15.29 -20.39
C LEU A 243 14.95 -14.75 -19.50
N PRO A 244 13.77 -15.43 -19.46
CA PRO A 244 12.71 -15.06 -18.56
C PRO A 244 13.16 -15.20 -17.10
N THR A 245 12.97 -14.15 -16.31
CA THR A 245 13.21 -14.19 -14.88
C THR A 245 12.00 -14.78 -14.18
N LYS A 246 12.22 -15.87 -13.43
CA LYS A 246 11.18 -16.50 -12.62
C LYS A 246 10.94 -15.71 -11.35
N ARG A 247 9.66 -15.42 -11.08
CA ARG A 247 9.17 -14.89 -9.79
C ARG A 247 8.03 -15.75 -9.30
N GLN A 248 7.73 -15.68 -8.03
CA GLN A 248 6.63 -16.44 -7.44
C GLN A 248 5.85 -15.59 -6.44
N ASN A 249 4.57 -15.91 -6.26
CA ASN A 249 3.76 -15.40 -5.17
C ASN A 249 2.89 -16.53 -4.59
N ASN A 250 2.49 -16.39 -3.33
CA ASN A 250 1.70 -17.39 -2.63
C ASN A 250 0.23 -16.97 -2.60
N CYS A 251 -0.70 -17.91 -2.85
CA CYS A 251 -2.11 -17.70 -2.58
C CYS A 251 -2.35 -17.80 -1.07
N GLN A 252 -2.90 -16.76 -0.49
CA GLN A 252 -3.32 -16.72 0.91
C GLN A 252 -4.77 -17.17 1.02
N ILE A 253 -5.07 -17.96 2.04
CA ILE A 253 -6.43 -18.40 2.34
C ILE A 253 -7.08 -17.36 3.25
N PHE A 254 -8.12 -16.73 2.76
CA PHE A 254 -8.95 -15.78 3.52
C PHE A 254 -10.23 -16.53 3.94
N LYS A 255 -10.56 -16.44 5.23
CA LYS A 255 -11.76 -17.07 5.79
C LYS A 255 -12.46 -16.12 6.74
N ALA A 256 -13.80 -16.11 6.67
CA ALA A 256 -14.65 -15.50 7.68
C ALA A 256 -15.73 -16.49 8.08
N GLN A 257 -16.09 -16.51 9.35
CA GLN A 257 -17.13 -17.40 9.87
C GLN A 257 -18.11 -16.62 10.71
N VAL A 258 -19.39 -16.87 10.49
CA VAL A 258 -20.46 -16.34 11.31
C VAL A 258 -21.28 -17.50 11.84
N GLU A 259 -21.47 -17.56 13.15
CA GLU A 259 -22.31 -18.56 13.83
C GLU A 259 -23.48 -17.89 14.53
N GLN A 260 -24.63 -18.54 14.44
CA GLN A 260 -25.83 -18.14 15.17
C GLN A 260 -26.48 -19.34 15.84
N SER A 261 -26.78 -19.21 17.15
CA SER A 261 -27.49 -20.26 17.87
C SER A 261 -28.97 -20.29 17.49
N THR A 262 -29.59 -21.47 17.70
CA THR A 262 -31.02 -21.64 17.45
C THR A 262 -31.85 -20.68 18.31
N PHE A 263 -31.46 -20.45 19.57
CA PHE A 263 -32.17 -19.53 20.46
C PHE A 263 -32.07 -18.08 19.99
N GLN A 264 -30.93 -17.66 19.48
CA GLN A 264 -30.75 -16.32 18.93
C GLN A 264 -31.61 -16.07 17.66
N LYS A 265 -31.92 -17.13 16.91
CA LYS A 265 -32.83 -17.04 15.75
C LYS A 265 -34.29 -16.82 16.16
N ILE A 266 -34.71 -17.46 17.28
CA ILE A 266 -36.08 -17.44 17.78
C ILE A 266 -36.33 -16.22 18.66
N ALA A 267 -35.28 -15.63 19.23
CA ALA A 267 -35.40 -14.50 20.13
C ALA A 267 -36.09 -13.30 19.45
N ASN A 268 -37.07 -12.72 20.15
CA ASN A 268 -37.65 -11.44 19.72
C ASN A 268 -36.58 -10.35 19.81
N LYS A 269 -36.41 -9.64 18.73
CA LYS A 269 -35.42 -8.56 18.62
C LYS A 269 -36.16 -7.25 18.49
N GLU A 270 -35.71 -6.24 19.22
CA GLU A 270 -36.25 -4.89 19.08
C GLU A 270 -35.91 -4.26 17.75
N VAL A 271 -34.76 -4.64 17.17
CA VAL A 271 -34.29 -4.19 15.88
C VAL A 271 -34.08 -5.40 14.96
N GLY A 272 -34.47 -5.27 13.70
CA GLY A 272 -34.43 -6.34 12.69
C GLY A 272 -33.04 -6.77 12.25
N TRP A 273 -32.17 -7.17 13.19
CA TRP A 273 -30.83 -7.68 12.89
C TRP A 273 -30.85 -9.18 12.60
N ASN A 274 -30.64 -9.52 11.32
CA ASN A 274 -30.75 -10.88 10.80
C ASN A 274 -29.37 -11.55 10.61
N PHE A 275 -29.39 -12.88 10.41
CA PHE A 275 -28.19 -13.66 10.14
C PHE A 275 -27.52 -13.23 8.82
N SER A 276 -28.30 -12.88 7.80
CA SER A 276 -27.79 -12.36 6.54
C SER A 276 -27.06 -11.00 6.67
N ASP A 277 -27.47 -10.18 7.64
CA ASP A 277 -26.80 -8.91 7.90
C ASP A 277 -25.40 -9.13 8.50
N GLN A 278 -25.28 -10.12 9.40
CA GLN A 278 -24.00 -10.52 9.96
C GLN A 278 -23.08 -11.15 8.88
N GLU A 279 -23.66 -11.94 7.96
CA GLU A 279 -22.93 -12.50 6.82
C GLU A 279 -22.36 -11.37 5.93
N GLU A 280 -23.17 -10.38 5.60
CA GLU A 280 -22.73 -9.24 4.77
C GLU A 280 -21.57 -8.47 5.43
N VAL A 281 -21.66 -8.19 6.73
CA VAL A 281 -20.59 -7.52 7.48
C VAL A 281 -19.32 -8.36 7.50
N ALA A 282 -19.43 -9.66 7.73
CA ALA A 282 -18.27 -10.57 7.73
C ALA A 282 -17.59 -10.67 6.36
N ILE A 283 -18.37 -10.64 5.27
CA ILE A 283 -17.84 -10.60 3.90
C ILE A 283 -17.08 -9.29 3.65
N ILE A 284 -17.63 -8.17 4.09
CA ILE A 284 -17.00 -6.86 3.94
C ILE A 284 -15.66 -6.82 4.72
N ASP A 285 -15.65 -7.30 5.96
CA ASP A 285 -14.44 -7.37 6.78
C ASP A 285 -13.37 -8.28 6.15
N MET A 286 -13.76 -9.46 5.65
CA MET A 286 -12.85 -10.35 4.94
C MET A 286 -12.24 -9.68 3.69
N ARG A 287 -13.05 -8.97 2.90
CA ARG A 287 -12.57 -8.24 1.71
C ARG A 287 -11.63 -7.11 2.05
N LEU A 288 -11.91 -6.39 3.15
CA LEU A 288 -11.02 -5.36 3.66
C LEU A 288 -9.67 -5.96 4.09
N GLY A 289 -9.69 -7.11 4.75
CA GLY A 289 -8.47 -7.87 5.09
C GLY A 289 -7.70 -8.33 3.85
N MET A 290 -8.41 -8.77 2.80
CA MET A 290 -7.81 -9.12 1.52
C MET A 290 -7.13 -7.93 0.86
N GLU A 291 -7.81 -6.76 0.82
CA GLU A 291 -7.27 -5.52 0.27
C GLU A 291 -5.97 -5.11 0.97
N LYS A 292 -5.96 -5.12 2.31
CA LYS A 292 -4.77 -4.83 3.11
C LYS A 292 -3.61 -5.77 2.77
N SER A 293 -3.91 -7.06 2.62
CA SER A 293 -2.91 -8.07 2.26
C SER A 293 -2.41 -7.91 0.82
N PHE A 294 -3.27 -7.53 -0.12
CA PHE A 294 -2.87 -7.27 -1.50
C PHE A 294 -2.05 -5.99 -1.66
N LEU A 295 -2.29 -4.98 -0.82
CA LEU A 295 -1.51 -3.74 -0.84
C LEU A 295 -0.16 -3.92 -0.13
N PHE A 296 -0.16 -4.37 1.13
CA PHE A 296 0.98 -4.31 2.04
C PHE A 296 1.46 -5.67 2.56
N GLY A 297 0.88 -6.79 2.11
CA GLY A 297 1.29 -8.11 2.55
C GLY A 297 2.76 -8.41 2.22
N SER A 298 3.42 -9.19 3.05
CA SER A 298 4.77 -9.71 2.79
C SER A 298 4.73 -11.19 2.51
N GLN A 299 5.40 -11.64 1.45
CA GLN A 299 5.42 -13.03 1.05
C GLN A 299 6.18 -13.87 2.08
N ALA A 300 5.49 -14.83 2.68
CA ALA A 300 6.11 -15.74 3.64
C ALA A 300 5.46 -17.13 3.64
N ARG A 301 6.19 -18.10 4.17
CA ARG A 301 5.69 -19.43 4.56
C ARG A 301 5.96 -19.61 6.04
N ILE A 302 4.94 -19.77 6.84
CA ILE A 302 5.03 -19.89 8.28
C ILE A 302 4.52 -21.26 8.68
N TYR A 303 5.30 -22.01 9.43
CA TYR A 303 4.84 -23.24 10.05
C TYR A 303 4.17 -22.91 11.39
N ASP A 304 2.86 -23.14 11.46
CA ASP A 304 2.09 -22.99 12.71
C ASP A 304 2.19 -24.29 13.50
N ALA A 305 2.98 -24.29 14.57
CA ALA A 305 3.19 -25.46 15.42
C ALA A 305 1.91 -25.93 16.13
N ASN A 306 0.95 -25.04 16.39
CA ASN A 306 -0.33 -25.40 17.02
C ASN A 306 -1.25 -26.17 16.06
N LYS A 307 -1.26 -25.74 14.80
CA LYS A 307 -2.08 -26.39 13.75
C LYS A 307 -1.34 -27.52 13.05
N ARG A 308 -0.01 -27.58 13.18
CA ARG A 308 0.90 -28.50 12.47
C ARG A 308 0.77 -28.38 10.95
N GLU A 309 0.55 -27.17 10.47
CA GLU A 309 0.32 -26.85 9.07
C GLU A 309 1.15 -25.66 8.64
N GLU A 310 1.46 -25.59 7.33
CA GLU A 310 2.07 -24.41 6.74
C GLU A 310 0.99 -23.37 6.41
N VAL A 311 1.23 -22.15 6.82
CA VAL A 311 0.42 -20.97 6.47
C VAL A 311 1.17 -20.18 5.40
N LEU A 312 0.55 -20.00 4.26
CA LEU A 312 1.09 -19.21 3.14
C LEU A 312 0.55 -17.78 3.20
N LEU A 313 1.45 -16.81 3.20
CA LEU A 313 1.13 -15.39 3.12
C LEU A 313 1.44 -14.86 1.72
N THR A 314 0.54 -14.03 1.20
CA THR A 314 0.70 -13.40 -0.11
C THR A 314 1.62 -12.18 -0.03
N GLY A 315 2.48 -12.00 -1.04
CA GLY A 315 3.21 -10.75 -1.25
C GLY A 315 2.29 -9.69 -1.85
N GLY A 316 2.26 -8.53 -1.22
CA GLY A 316 1.48 -7.37 -1.66
C GLY A 316 2.16 -6.56 -2.77
N ILE A 317 1.45 -5.56 -3.25
CA ILE A 317 1.94 -4.61 -4.25
C ILE A 317 3.20 -3.89 -3.75
N TRP A 318 3.25 -3.58 -2.44
CA TRP A 318 4.39 -2.92 -1.82
C TRP A 318 5.72 -3.67 -2.04
N ASP A 319 5.70 -4.98 -1.89
CA ASP A 319 6.89 -5.82 -2.09
C ASP A 319 7.21 -6.07 -3.58
N GLN A 320 6.18 -6.13 -4.43
CA GLN A 320 6.33 -6.53 -5.83
C GLN A 320 6.70 -5.39 -6.77
N ALA A 321 6.37 -4.13 -6.43
CA ALA A 321 6.61 -2.97 -7.29
C ALA A 321 8.11 -2.74 -7.50
N GLY A 322 8.52 -2.60 -8.77
CA GLY A 322 9.93 -2.50 -9.15
C GLY A 322 10.52 -1.10 -9.07
N LYS A 323 9.68 -0.05 -9.13
CA LYS A 323 10.11 1.36 -9.03
C LYS A 323 9.67 1.98 -7.72
N GLN A 324 10.39 3.00 -7.28
CA GLN A 324 10.05 3.79 -6.11
C GLN A 324 10.31 5.27 -6.39
N PHE A 325 9.30 6.09 -6.17
CA PHE A 325 9.38 7.53 -6.20
C PHE A 325 9.34 8.08 -4.78
N ASN A 326 10.38 8.79 -4.38
CA ASN A 326 10.45 9.41 -3.07
C ASN A 326 10.15 10.90 -3.19
N TYR A 327 9.27 11.40 -2.35
CA TYR A 327 8.93 12.82 -2.33
C TYR A 327 8.91 13.37 -0.90
N SER A 328 9.18 14.65 -0.75
CA SER A 328 9.02 15.35 0.53
C SER A 328 7.61 15.94 0.64
N PRO A 329 6.84 15.59 1.68
CA PRO A 329 5.49 16.12 1.88
C PRO A 329 5.40 17.62 1.97
N GLU A 330 6.45 18.28 2.48
CA GLU A 330 6.49 19.73 2.69
C GLU A 330 6.74 20.52 1.40
N SER A 331 7.46 19.93 0.45
CA SER A 331 7.84 20.58 -0.81
C SER A 331 7.08 20.04 -2.03
N PHE A 332 5.98 19.31 -1.81
CA PHE A 332 5.20 18.73 -2.89
C PHE A 332 4.49 19.82 -3.70
N ASN A 333 4.82 19.92 -4.97
CA ASN A 333 4.34 20.95 -5.89
C ASN A 333 4.01 20.37 -7.27
N ALA A 334 3.63 21.23 -8.23
CA ALA A 334 3.31 20.80 -9.60
C ALA A 334 4.51 20.15 -10.31
N ASP A 335 5.73 20.58 -10.02
CA ASP A 335 6.94 19.98 -10.59
C ASP A 335 7.15 18.56 -10.08
N SER A 336 6.83 18.29 -8.81
CA SER A 336 6.88 16.94 -8.24
C SER A 336 5.93 15.97 -8.96
N ILE A 337 4.76 16.43 -9.41
CA ILE A 337 3.84 15.59 -10.21
C ILE A 337 4.38 15.33 -11.61
N ILE A 338 5.01 16.34 -12.22
CA ILE A 338 5.64 16.17 -13.54
C ILE A 338 6.76 15.15 -13.43
N GLU A 339 7.55 15.21 -12.37
CA GLU A 339 8.61 14.25 -12.09
C GLU A 339 8.06 12.84 -11.82
N LEU A 340 7.00 12.74 -11.01
CA LEU A 340 6.26 11.49 -10.81
C LEU A 340 5.78 10.90 -12.14
N CYS A 341 5.16 11.72 -13.01
CA CYS A 341 4.71 11.28 -14.32
C CYS A 341 5.90 10.86 -15.20
N ARG A 342 6.99 11.61 -15.19
CA ARG A 342 8.19 11.25 -15.93
C ARG A 342 8.69 9.87 -15.51
N GLU A 343 8.88 9.62 -14.21
CA GLU A 343 9.36 8.32 -13.72
C GLU A 343 8.36 7.18 -13.95
N ALA A 344 7.08 7.48 -13.81
CA ALA A 344 6.03 6.49 -14.00
C ALA A 344 5.92 6.00 -15.45
N PHE A 345 6.19 6.86 -16.44
CA PHE A 345 5.96 6.56 -17.87
C PHE A 345 7.24 6.40 -18.69
N THR A 346 8.43 6.55 -18.10
CA THR A 346 9.70 6.35 -18.79
C THR A 346 10.39 5.07 -18.34
N SER A 347 11.45 4.66 -19.04
CA SER A 347 12.28 3.50 -18.71
C SER A 347 11.50 2.18 -18.66
N ASN A 348 11.00 1.73 -19.79
CA ASN A 348 10.24 0.47 -19.95
C ASN A 348 9.00 0.40 -19.03
N ALA A 349 8.30 1.51 -18.93
CA ALA A 349 7.25 1.68 -17.93
C ALA A 349 5.91 0.96 -18.24
N GLY A 350 5.81 0.21 -19.31
CA GLY A 350 4.55 -0.45 -19.70
C GLY A 350 3.60 0.48 -20.48
N SER A 351 2.32 0.52 -20.09
CA SER A 351 1.30 1.29 -20.82
C SER A 351 1.34 2.79 -20.50
N ASN A 352 0.76 3.60 -21.40
CA ASN A 352 0.62 5.06 -21.22
C ASN A 352 -0.58 5.46 -20.36
N ARG A 353 -1.26 4.49 -19.75
CA ARG A 353 -2.41 4.70 -18.86
C ARG A 353 -2.20 3.95 -17.58
N LYS A 354 -2.09 4.68 -16.48
CA LYS A 354 -1.83 4.09 -15.17
C LYS A 354 -2.81 4.57 -14.13
N LEU A 355 -2.95 3.80 -13.08
CA LEU A 355 -3.79 4.08 -11.94
C LEU A 355 -2.92 4.54 -10.77
N LEU A 356 -3.18 5.74 -10.24
CA LEU A 356 -2.59 6.23 -8.99
C LEU A 356 -3.59 6.01 -7.87
N ILE A 357 -3.28 5.11 -6.96
CA ILE A 357 -4.06 4.88 -5.73
C ILE A 357 -3.24 5.39 -4.56
N GLY A 358 -3.82 6.19 -3.71
CA GLY A 358 -3.10 6.73 -2.56
C GLY A 358 -3.98 7.01 -1.36
N GLY A 359 -3.32 7.26 -0.23
CA GLY A 359 -3.96 7.64 1.02
C GLY A 359 -4.44 9.09 1.01
N THR A 360 -5.17 9.45 2.06
CA THR A 360 -5.87 10.74 2.18
C THR A 360 -4.91 11.93 2.06
N ALA A 361 -3.75 11.86 2.72
CA ALA A 361 -2.82 12.99 2.75
C ALA A 361 -2.15 13.22 1.38
N LEU A 362 -1.82 12.14 0.64
CA LEU A 362 -1.30 12.26 -0.72
C LEU A 362 -2.35 12.89 -1.66
N ILE A 363 -3.58 12.40 -1.62
CA ILE A 363 -4.67 12.90 -2.47
C ILE A 363 -5.05 14.35 -2.10
N GLU A 364 -5.02 14.70 -0.81
CA GLU A 364 -5.24 16.09 -0.36
C GLU A 364 -4.20 17.03 -0.96
N ARG A 365 -2.91 16.64 -0.95
CA ARG A 365 -1.85 17.44 -1.57
C ARG A 365 -2.05 17.57 -3.07
N LEU A 366 -2.41 16.50 -3.75
CA LEU A 366 -2.76 16.53 -5.17
C LEU A 366 -3.89 17.52 -5.44
N ASN A 367 -4.96 17.52 -4.64
CA ASN A 367 -6.09 18.41 -4.84
C ASN A 367 -5.80 19.90 -4.53
N LYS A 368 -4.81 20.19 -3.69
CA LYS A 368 -4.38 21.56 -3.36
C LYS A 368 -3.52 22.22 -4.45
N LEU A 369 -3.09 21.46 -5.45
CA LEU A 369 -2.22 21.99 -6.50
C LEU A 369 -2.99 22.72 -7.60
N ASP A 370 -2.42 23.79 -8.06
CA ASP A 370 -2.98 24.60 -9.15
C ASP A 370 -2.59 24.00 -10.51
N TYR A 371 -3.50 23.21 -11.10
CA TYR A 371 -3.25 22.44 -12.33
C TYR A 371 -3.18 23.28 -13.61
N ASN A 372 -3.47 24.58 -13.55
CA ASN A 372 -3.78 25.42 -14.71
C ASN A 372 -2.65 25.64 -15.73
N LYS A 373 -1.42 25.18 -15.50
CA LYS A 373 -0.29 25.46 -16.40
C LYS A 373 0.31 24.26 -17.14
N VAL A 374 0.22 23.04 -16.63
CA VAL A 374 0.98 21.92 -17.17
C VAL A 374 0.18 20.60 -17.23
N ILE A 375 -0.81 20.44 -16.39
CA ILE A 375 -1.63 19.24 -16.27
C ILE A 375 -3.09 19.65 -16.38
N SER A 376 -3.82 19.08 -17.34
CA SER A 376 -5.28 19.25 -17.38
C SER A 376 -5.93 18.14 -16.57
N ALA A 377 -6.64 18.53 -15.51
CA ALA A 377 -7.58 17.65 -14.85
C ALA A 377 -8.85 17.59 -15.72
N SER A 378 -9.25 16.41 -16.11
CA SER A 378 -10.49 16.16 -16.84
C SER A 378 -11.61 15.83 -15.87
N ASP A 379 -12.84 15.84 -16.35
CA ASP A 379 -14.01 15.45 -15.61
C ASP A 379 -13.88 14.05 -15.01
N THR A 380 -14.66 13.78 -13.96
CA THR A 380 -14.72 12.47 -13.32
C THR A 380 -15.18 11.41 -14.32
N VAL A 381 -14.38 10.38 -14.51
CA VAL A 381 -14.69 9.25 -15.39
C VAL A 381 -15.05 8.03 -14.55
N THR A 382 -16.28 7.55 -14.67
CA THR A 382 -16.72 6.32 -14.01
C THR A 382 -16.31 5.12 -14.85
N LYS A 383 -15.37 4.31 -14.35
CA LYS A 383 -14.98 3.02 -14.92
C LYS A 383 -15.10 1.94 -13.87
N TRP A 384 -15.68 0.79 -14.26
CA TRP A 384 -15.84 -0.36 -13.36
C TRP A 384 -16.61 -0.07 -12.06
N GLY A 385 -17.51 0.94 -12.10
CA GLY A 385 -18.27 1.39 -10.93
C GLY A 385 -17.47 2.19 -9.90
N ILE A 386 -16.30 2.69 -10.29
CA ILE A 386 -15.43 3.55 -9.50
C ILE A 386 -15.23 4.85 -10.25
N ASP A 387 -15.31 5.96 -9.53
CA ASP A 387 -15.08 7.30 -10.07
C ASP A 387 -13.59 7.65 -9.96
N PHE A 388 -12.99 7.97 -11.11
CA PHE A 388 -11.59 8.36 -11.23
C PHE A 388 -11.47 9.82 -11.65
N THR A 389 -10.48 10.52 -11.13
CA THR A 389 -10.04 11.81 -11.67
C THR A 389 -8.90 11.56 -12.65
N GLU A 390 -9.04 12.04 -13.89
CA GLU A 390 -7.99 11.89 -14.90
C GLU A 390 -7.00 13.05 -14.84
N LEU A 391 -5.72 12.74 -14.73
CA LEU A 391 -4.62 13.69 -14.88
C LEU A 391 -3.89 13.39 -16.18
N HIS A 392 -4.00 14.32 -17.13
CA HIS A 392 -3.33 14.20 -18.43
C HIS A 392 -1.98 14.93 -18.39
N SER A 393 -0.93 14.20 -18.63
CA SER A 393 0.41 14.74 -18.88
C SER A 393 0.87 14.38 -20.31
N LYS A 394 1.93 15.04 -20.79
CA LYS A 394 2.54 14.65 -22.07
C LYS A 394 3.21 13.27 -22.04
N PHE A 395 3.49 12.74 -20.86
CA PHE A 395 4.06 11.42 -20.67
C PHE A 395 3.01 10.31 -20.71
N GLY A 396 1.78 10.59 -20.25
CA GLY A 396 0.69 9.63 -20.18
C GLY A 396 -0.46 10.15 -19.32
N THR A 397 -1.45 9.29 -19.09
CA THR A 397 -2.65 9.59 -18.30
C THR A 397 -2.62 8.81 -16.98
N LEU A 398 -2.78 9.51 -15.86
CA LEU A 398 -2.97 8.93 -14.54
C LEU A 398 -4.44 9.00 -14.13
N TYR A 399 -4.99 7.87 -13.74
CA TYR A 399 -6.31 7.77 -13.12
C TYR A 399 -6.12 7.79 -11.61
N VAL A 400 -6.54 8.85 -10.96
CA VAL A 400 -6.34 9.04 -9.52
C VAL A 400 -7.53 8.50 -8.75
N LEU A 401 -7.24 7.73 -7.72
CA LEU A 401 -8.22 7.13 -6.82
C LEU A 401 -7.76 7.23 -5.38
N HIS A 402 -8.66 7.64 -4.50
CA HIS A 402 -8.45 7.61 -3.06
C HIS A 402 -8.80 6.23 -2.47
N SER A 403 -8.00 5.76 -1.53
CA SER A 403 -8.28 4.54 -0.76
C SER A 403 -8.01 4.75 0.73
N GLU A 404 -9.06 4.66 1.55
CA GLU A 404 -8.97 4.74 3.01
C GLU A 404 -8.14 3.59 3.64
N VAL A 405 -7.93 2.51 2.90
CA VAL A 405 -7.13 1.38 3.38
C VAL A 405 -5.68 1.77 3.64
N PHE A 406 -5.16 2.73 2.87
CA PHE A 406 -3.83 3.29 3.12
C PHE A 406 -3.74 3.96 4.49
N ASP A 407 -4.75 4.76 4.84
CA ASP A 407 -4.81 5.45 6.14
C ASP A 407 -4.91 4.45 7.29
N GLN A 408 -5.74 3.41 7.15
CA GLN A 408 -5.86 2.34 8.14
C GLN A 408 -4.57 1.55 8.34
N CYS A 409 -3.70 1.49 7.32
CA CYS A 409 -2.39 0.83 7.38
C CYS A 409 -1.25 1.77 7.81
N GLY A 410 -1.52 3.05 8.09
CA GLY A 410 -0.51 4.04 8.47
C GLY A 410 0.29 4.63 7.31
N HIS A 411 -0.19 4.47 6.09
CA HIS A 411 0.41 4.93 4.83
C HIS A 411 -0.39 6.08 4.18
N ALA A 412 -0.93 7.00 4.98
CA ALA A 412 -1.75 8.11 4.51
C ALA A 412 -1.06 9.00 3.47
N ASP A 413 0.26 9.14 3.58
CA ASP A 413 1.10 9.93 2.69
C ASP A 413 1.60 9.15 1.46
N ASP A 414 1.41 7.83 1.43
CA ASP A 414 1.96 6.96 0.40
C ASP A 414 0.93 6.59 -0.68
N GLY A 415 1.41 6.05 -1.78
CA GLY A 415 0.56 5.60 -2.87
C GLY A 415 1.25 4.61 -3.80
N PHE A 416 0.48 4.11 -4.77
CA PHE A 416 0.96 3.24 -5.84
C PHE A 416 0.56 3.79 -7.19
N VAL A 417 1.50 3.77 -8.13
CA VAL A 417 1.20 3.91 -9.55
C VAL A 417 1.22 2.52 -10.16
N LEU A 418 0.07 2.08 -10.64
CA LEU A 418 -0.15 0.71 -11.12
C LEU A 418 -0.53 0.71 -12.59
N ASP A 419 -0.03 -0.26 -13.33
CA ASP A 419 -0.43 -0.53 -14.70
C ASP A 419 -1.46 -1.67 -14.73
N PRO A 420 -2.73 -1.40 -15.05
CA PRO A 420 -3.79 -2.40 -15.02
C PRO A 420 -3.55 -3.60 -15.95
N GLU A 421 -2.79 -3.42 -17.03
CA GLU A 421 -2.53 -4.49 -18.01
C GLU A 421 -1.62 -5.59 -17.45
N TYR A 422 -0.79 -5.24 -16.47
CA TYR A 422 0.19 -6.17 -15.87
C TYR A 422 -0.20 -6.66 -14.49
N ILE A 423 -1.42 -6.39 -14.03
CA ILE A 423 -1.97 -6.91 -12.78
C ILE A 423 -2.85 -8.11 -13.08
N THR A 424 -2.65 -9.21 -12.35
CA THR A 424 -3.49 -10.39 -12.48
C THR A 424 -3.76 -11.00 -11.12
N LYS A 425 -5.05 -11.19 -10.80
CA LYS A 425 -5.46 -11.95 -9.63
C LYS A 425 -5.50 -13.44 -9.99
N TYR A 426 -4.82 -14.26 -9.22
CA TYR A 426 -4.90 -15.72 -9.32
C TYR A 426 -5.73 -16.25 -8.17
N CYS A 427 -6.69 -17.11 -8.49
CA CYS A 427 -7.59 -17.74 -7.52
C CYS A 427 -7.38 -19.25 -7.53
N HIS A 428 -6.91 -19.80 -6.41
CA HIS A 428 -6.85 -21.24 -6.20
C HIS A 428 -8.21 -21.77 -5.78
N VAL A 429 -8.85 -21.10 -4.81
CA VAL A 429 -10.23 -21.35 -4.41
C VAL A 429 -11.03 -20.08 -4.67
N PRO A 430 -12.01 -20.11 -5.58
CA PRO A 430 -12.86 -18.96 -5.82
C PRO A 430 -13.70 -18.64 -4.57
N PHE A 431 -14.14 -17.39 -4.48
CA PHE A 431 -15.04 -16.96 -3.41
C PHE A 431 -16.26 -17.88 -3.33
N ARG A 432 -16.48 -18.44 -2.14
CA ARG A 432 -17.65 -19.28 -1.84
C ARG A 432 -18.10 -19.08 -0.40
N ALA A 433 -19.41 -19.11 -0.19
CA ALA A 433 -20.04 -19.11 1.10
C ALA A 433 -20.74 -20.47 1.32
N GLU A 434 -20.33 -21.20 2.32
CA GLU A 434 -20.87 -22.52 2.65
C GLU A 434 -21.67 -22.45 3.94
N LYS A 435 -22.92 -22.92 3.90
CA LYS A 435 -23.77 -23.06 5.09
C LYS A 435 -23.49 -24.39 5.75
N LEU A 436 -23.09 -24.35 7.00
CA LEU A 436 -22.82 -25.52 7.83
C LEU A 436 -23.91 -25.64 8.92
N ASP A 437 -24.61 -26.77 8.94
CA ASP A 437 -25.52 -27.13 10.03
C ASP A 437 -24.74 -27.92 11.08
N LEU A 438 -24.21 -27.23 12.08
CA LEU A 438 -23.40 -27.85 13.13
C LEU A 438 -24.23 -28.70 14.12
N ARG A 439 -25.56 -28.55 14.11
CA ARG A 439 -26.49 -29.39 14.88
C ARG A 439 -26.48 -30.82 14.36
N LYS A 440 -26.49 -31.00 13.04
CA LYS A 440 -26.45 -32.34 12.41
C LYS A 440 -25.16 -33.11 12.70
N SER A 441 -24.05 -32.35 12.87
CA SER A 441 -22.76 -32.95 13.23
C SER A 441 -22.63 -33.29 14.72
N GLY A 442 -23.59 -32.86 15.56
CA GLY A 442 -23.55 -33.08 17.01
C GLY A 442 -22.51 -32.23 17.76
N VAL A 443 -21.85 -31.29 17.08
CA VAL A 443 -20.78 -30.49 17.68
C VAL A 443 -21.34 -29.33 18.49
N ARG A 444 -22.31 -28.56 17.90
CA ARG A 444 -22.91 -27.38 18.54
C ARG A 444 -24.34 -27.17 18.05
N ASN A 445 -25.18 -26.53 18.89
CA ASN A 445 -26.55 -26.17 18.46
C ASN A 445 -26.55 -24.80 17.76
N THR A 446 -25.78 -24.69 16.67
CA THR A 446 -25.60 -23.49 15.88
C THR A 446 -25.67 -23.79 14.39
N ASP A 447 -26.09 -22.80 13.62
CA ASP A 447 -25.86 -22.76 12.17
C ASP A 447 -24.69 -21.81 11.90
N ALA A 448 -23.80 -22.17 11.01
CA ALA A 448 -22.66 -21.36 10.63
C ALA A 448 -22.66 -21.09 9.12
N ILE A 449 -22.15 -19.95 8.72
CA ILE A 449 -21.73 -19.65 7.35
C ILE A 449 -20.22 -19.45 7.37
N VAL A 450 -19.52 -20.22 6.54
CA VAL A 450 -18.09 -20.08 6.33
C VAL A 450 -17.85 -19.53 4.94
N VAL A 451 -17.25 -18.35 4.89
CA VAL A 451 -16.82 -17.72 3.64
C VAL A 451 -15.36 -18.01 3.44
N THR A 452 -14.99 -18.47 2.25
CA THR A 452 -13.59 -18.83 1.94
C THR A 452 -13.21 -18.32 0.56
N GLU A 453 -12.03 -17.77 0.45
CA GLU A 453 -11.35 -17.48 -0.83
C GLU A 453 -9.85 -17.73 -0.65
N ALA A 454 -9.20 -18.39 -1.63
CA ALA A 454 -7.74 -18.51 -1.65
C ALA A 454 -7.23 -17.85 -2.93
N SER A 455 -6.57 -16.73 -2.78
CA SER A 455 -6.12 -15.91 -3.92
C SER A 455 -4.84 -15.14 -3.64
N CYS A 456 -4.18 -14.69 -4.71
CA CYS A 456 -3.06 -13.77 -4.65
C CYS A 456 -3.11 -12.77 -5.80
N LEU A 457 -2.45 -11.64 -5.63
CA LEU A 457 -2.27 -10.64 -6.66
C LEU A 457 -0.84 -10.71 -7.19
N VAL A 458 -0.68 -10.73 -8.51
CA VAL A 458 0.61 -10.82 -9.18
C VAL A 458 0.82 -9.62 -10.08
N LEU A 459 1.95 -8.95 -9.90
CA LEU A 459 2.47 -7.91 -10.80
C LEU A 459 3.42 -8.57 -11.80
N ARG A 460 2.92 -8.88 -13.01
CA ARG A 460 3.69 -9.62 -14.01
C ARG A 460 4.92 -8.88 -14.54
N TYR A 461 4.88 -7.55 -14.53
CA TYR A 461 5.98 -6.69 -14.95
C TYR A 461 6.26 -5.63 -13.88
N PRO A 462 7.13 -5.90 -12.89
CA PRO A 462 7.37 -5.02 -11.75
C PRO A 462 7.80 -3.60 -12.11
N GLN A 463 8.56 -3.43 -13.19
CA GLN A 463 9.02 -2.11 -13.65
C GLN A 463 7.90 -1.19 -14.16
N ALA A 464 6.74 -1.76 -14.50
CA ALA A 464 5.56 -0.98 -14.86
C ALA A 464 4.85 -0.38 -13.64
N HIS A 465 5.21 -0.81 -12.43
CA HIS A 465 4.57 -0.41 -11.18
C HIS A 465 5.54 0.36 -10.30
N MET A 466 5.04 1.36 -9.59
CA MET A 466 5.84 2.24 -8.76
C MET A 466 5.20 2.49 -7.41
N ARG A 467 6.01 2.47 -6.35
CA ARG A 467 5.64 2.96 -5.03
C ARG A 467 5.90 4.45 -4.96
N VAL A 468 4.97 5.20 -4.41
CA VAL A 468 5.11 6.62 -4.08
C VAL A 468 5.25 6.71 -2.58
N VAL A 469 6.42 7.11 -2.11
CA VAL A 469 6.77 7.05 -0.68
C VAL A 469 7.13 8.45 -0.19
N ALA A 470 6.47 8.87 0.88
CA ALA A 470 6.77 10.11 1.55
C ALA A 470 8.04 9.97 2.40
N GLN A 471 9.05 10.76 2.14
CA GLN A 471 10.20 10.88 3.04
C GLN A 471 9.80 11.75 4.23
N LYS A 472 9.63 11.12 5.39
CA LYS A 472 9.49 11.84 6.65
C LYS A 472 10.87 12.35 7.07
N ALA A 473 10.95 13.66 7.29
CA ALA A 473 12.17 14.32 7.77
C ALA A 473 12.60 13.78 9.15
#